data_fd496b419fcab151d408982243bf6050
#
_entry.id   fd496b419fcab151d408982243bf6050
#
_cell.length_a   1.000
_cell.length_b   1.000
_cell.length_c   1.000
_cell.angle_alpha   90.00
_cell.angle_beta   90.00
_cell.angle_gamma   90.00
#
_symmetry.space_group_name_H-M   'P 1'
#
loop_
_entity.id
_entity.type
_entity.pdbx_description
1 polymer ?
#
loop_
_entity_poly.entity_id
_entity_poly.type
_entity_poly.pdbx_seq_one_letter_code
_entity_poly.pdbx_strand_id
1 'polypeptide(L)'
;WIHTAKSLGAKYAVLVAKHCSGFSLWPTTAHEYSIKNSPYKNGKGDIVAEFVASCRKYGIKPGIYASTTANGFLHVDNPGLVKKGSPVTQEEYNKIVETQLTELWSNYGKLFEIWFDGGVLSQQNGGADILTLIQRLQPNSIAFQGPYGYPNLIRWVGNEEGNSPYPCWATADATTSADGVQKIKGLYGNPHGNYWCPG
;
A
#
# COMPACT_ATOMS: atom_id res chain seq x y z
N TRP A 1 -17.21 -2.91 14.51
CA TRP A 1 -16.76 -2.92 13.11
C TRP A 1 -16.26 -4.31 12.68
N ILE A 2 -15.13 -4.83 13.22
CA ILE A 2 -14.60 -6.17 12.85
C ILE A 2 -15.58 -7.31 13.23
N HIS A 3 -16.31 -7.18 14.32
CA HIS A 3 -17.39 -8.11 14.68
C HIS A 3 -18.46 -8.17 13.57
N THR A 4 -18.90 -7.03 13.06
CA THR A 4 -19.86 -6.95 11.95
C THR A 4 -19.32 -7.58 10.67
N ALA A 5 -18.04 -7.30 10.32
CA ALA A 5 -17.39 -7.95 9.20
C ALA A 5 -17.38 -9.49 9.34
N LYS A 6 -17.10 -10.00 10.54
CA LYS A 6 -17.18 -11.43 10.84
C LYS A 6 -18.59 -11.99 10.64
N SER A 7 -19.61 -11.29 11.11
CA SER A 7 -21.02 -11.71 10.95
C SER A 7 -21.45 -11.75 9.49
N LEU A 8 -20.86 -10.92 8.64
CA LEU A 8 -21.04 -10.92 7.17
C LEU A 8 -20.22 -12.01 6.44
N GLY A 9 -19.48 -12.83 7.17
CA GLY A 9 -18.68 -13.92 6.59
C GLY A 9 -17.28 -13.53 6.10
N ALA A 10 -16.81 -12.30 6.36
CA ALA A 10 -15.47 -11.86 5.99
C ALA A 10 -14.40 -12.80 6.57
N LYS A 11 -13.37 -13.09 5.78
CA LYS A 11 -12.21 -13.91 6.18
C LYS A 11 -10.99 -13.07 6.48
N TYR A 12 -10.89 -11.90 5.88
CA TYR A 12 -9.86 -10.90 6.14
C TYR A 12 -10.45 -9.50 6.04
N ALA A 13 -9.72 -8.53 6.53
CA ALA A 13 -10.06 -7.11 6.43
C ALA A 13 -8.78 -6.30 6.26
N VAL A 14 -8.83 -5.23 5.48
CA VAL A 14 -7.70 -4.33 5.22
C VAL A 14 -8.02 -2.96 5.81
N LEU A 15 -7.11 -2.45 6.63
CA LEU A 15 -7.20 -1.08 7.17
C LEU A 15 -6.40 -0.12 6.30
N VAL A 16 -7.01 0.98 5.93
CA VAL A 16 -6.29 2.12 5.36
C VAL A 16 -5.53 2.83 6.49
N ALA A 17 -4.26 2.45 6.68
CA ALA A 17 -3.40 3.01 7.71
C ALA A 17 -2.83 4.39 7.33
N LYS A 18 -2.58 4.61 6.04
CA LYS A 18 -2.17 5.90 5.47
C LYS A 18 -2.64 6.01 4.03
N HIS A 19 -3.49 7.00 3.75
CA HIS A 19 -3.94 7.36 2.40
C HIS A 19 -3.07 8.49 1.79
N CYS A 20 -3.43 8.97 0.60
CA CYS A 20 -2.72 10.02 -0.14
C CYS A 20 -2.60 11.37 0.60
N SER A 21 -3.40 11.64 1.63
CA SER A 21 -3.20 12.81 2.51
C SER A 21 -1.87 12.78 3.25
N GLY A 22 -1.32 11.60 3.50
CA GLY A 22 -0.09 11.38 4.26
C GLY A 22 -0.29 11.20 5.76
N PHE A 23 -1.53 11.38 6.30
CA PHE A 23 -1.80 11.19 7.71
C PHE A 23 -1.67 9.71 8.10
N SER A 24 -0.86 9.43 9.13
CA SER A 24 -0.60 8.07 9.60
C SER A 24 -1.45 7.72 10.82
N LEU A 25 -2.21 6.60 10.76
CA LEU A 25 -3.09 6.14 11.83
C LEU A 25 -2.34 5.36 12.94
N TRP A 26 -1.03 5.34 12.92
CA TRP A 26 -0.15 4.79 13.96
C TRP A 26 0.91 5.85 14.35
N PRO A 27 1.55 5.71 15.50
CA PRO A 27 2.52 6.71 16.00
C PRO A 27 3.87 6.57 15.28
N THR A 28 3.88 6.82 13.97
CA THR A 28 5.09 6.71 13.14
C THR A 28 6.22 7.61 13.66
N THR A 29 7.45 7.16 13.52
CA THR A 29 8.65 7.96 13.79
C THR A 29 9.11 8.74 12.56
N ALA A 30 8.56 8.45 11.38
CA ALA A 30 9.01 9.02 10.12
C ALA A 30 8.69 10.52 9.96
N HIS A 31 7.58 10.99 10.54
CA HIS A 31 7.17 12.41 10.52
C HIS A 31 6.10 12.71 11.57
N GLU A 32 5.80 14.01 11.76
CA GLU A 32 4.86 14.46 12.79
C GLU A 32 3.37 14.36 12.40
N TYR A 33 3.04 14.24 11.11
CA TYR A 33 1.65 14.18 10.64
C TYR A 33 1.03 12.79 10.87
N SER A 34 0.74 12.51 12.12
CA SER A 34 0.24 11.21 12.56
C SER A 34 -0.65 11.31 13.80
N ILE A 35 -1.26 10.20 14.15
CA ILE A 35 -2.17 10.08 15.29
C ILE A 35 -1.53 10.46 16.64
N LYS A 36 -0.21 10.33 16.77
CA LYS A 36 0.52 10.73 18.00
C LYS A 36 0.35 12.22 18.33
N ASN A 37 0.11 13.06 17.32
CA ASN A 37 -0.12 14.49 17.46
C ASN A 37 -1.60 14.88 17.43
N SER A 38 -2.49 13.90 17.49
CA SER A 38 -3.94 14.11 17.63
C SER A 38 -4.37 14.01 19.09
N PRO A 39 -5.55 14.54 19.46
CA PRO A 39 -6.09 14.37 20.82
C PRO A 39 -6.56 12.93 21.10
N TYR A 40 -6.54 12.04 20.11
CA TYR A 40 -6.97 10.66 20.30
C TYR A 40 -6.12 9.96 21.36
N LYS A 41 -6.78 9.47 22.41
CA LYS A 41 -6.13 8.86 23.59
C LYS A 41 -4.98 9.69 24.17
N ASN A 42 -5.11 11.02 24.13
CA ASN A 42 -4.08 11.97 24.60
C ASN A 42 -2.71 11.74 23.89
N GLY A 43 -2.72 11.51 22.57
CA GLY A 43 -1.52 11.26 21.78
C GLY A 43 -0.93 9.86 21.91
N LYS A 44 -1.58 8.94 22.64
CA LYS A 44 -1.14 7.55 22.84
C LYS A 44 -1.95 6.55 22.02
N GLY A 45 -2.75 7.02 21.05
CA GLY A 45 -3.55 6.17 20.19
C GLY A 45 -2.72 5.46 19.13
N ASP A 46 -3.13 4.22 18.80
CA ASP A 46 -2.62 3.43 17.69
C ASP A 46 -3.79 2.65 17.08
N ILE A 47 -4.39 3.23 16.04
CA ILE A 47 -5.56 2.62 15.38
C ILE A 47 -5.16 1.34 14.66
N VAL A 48 -3.92 1.25 14.14
CA VAL A 48 -3.44 0.04 13.47
C VAL A 48 -3.33 -1.12 14.48
N ALA A 49 -2.77 -0.88 15.66
CA ALA A 49 -2.71 -1.89 16.72
C ALA A 49 -4.10 -2.34 17.16
N GLU A 50 -5.03 -1.40 17.34
CA GLU A 50 -6.41 -1.69 17.75
C GLU A 50 -7.18 -2.50 16.70
N PHE A 51 -6.97 -2.17 15.42
CA PHE A 51 -7.54 -2.92 14.32
C PHE A 51 -7.02 -4.36 14.28
N VAL A 52 -5.69 -4.52 14.31
CA VAL A 52 -5.06 -5.85 14.27
C VAL A 52 -5.47 -6.71 15.47
N ALA A 53 -5.51 -6.12 16.67
CA ALA A 53 -6.00 -6.82 17.88
C ALA A 53 -7.46 -7.26 17.72
N SER A 54 -8.33 -6.38 17.16
CA SER A 54 -9.71 -6.72 16.87
C SER A 54 -9.83 -7.84 15.82
N CYS A 55 -9.05 -7.80 14.76
CA CYS A 55 -9.03 -8.86 13.75
C CYS A 55 -8.69 -10.22 14.39
N ARG A 56 -7.63 -10.26 15.19
CA ARG A 56 -7.21 -11.49 15.89
C ARG A 56 -8.28 -12.01 16.86
N LYS A 57 -8.90 -11.10 17.62
CA LYS A 57 -9.99 -11.44 18.55
C LYS A 57 -11.15 -12.15 17.87
N TYR A 58 -11.50 -11.74 16.66
CA TYR A 58 -12.65 -12.29 15.92
C TYR A 58 -12.25 -13.33 14.84
N GLY A 59 -10.97 -13.72 14.75
CA GLY A 59 -10.50 -14.69 13.76
C GLY A 59 -10.57 -14.19 12.32
N ILE A 60 -10.42 -12.86 12.12
CA ILE A 60 -10.27 -12.21 10.81
C ILE A 60 -8.77 -12.01 10.55
N LYS A 61 -8.32 -12.27 9.35
CA LYS A 61 -6.93 -12.03 8.97
C LYS A 61 -6.71 -10.54 8.72
N PRO A 62 -5.74 -9.86 9.38
CA PRO A 62 -5.51 -8.44 9.17
C PRO A 62 -4.72 -8.20 7.89
N GLY A 63 -5.08 -7.16 7.15
CA GLY A 63 -4.31 -6.56 6.09
C GLY A 63 -4.12 -5.06 6.33
N ILE A 64 -3.12 -4.46 5.71
CA ILE A 64 -2.79 -3.04 5.87
C ILE A 64 -2.59 -2.41 4.48
N TYR A 65 -3.30 -1.31 4.26
CA TYR A 65 -3.10 -0.40 3.14
C TYR A 65 -2.23 0.78 3.60
N ALA A 66 -1.18 1.07 2.84
CA ALA A 66 -0.37 2.27 3.03
C ALA A 66 0.12 2.79 1.66
N SER A 67 -0.44 3.92 1.20
CA SER A 67 -0.01 4.54 -0.05
C SER A 67 1.45 4.97 0.03
N THR A 68 2.24 4.58 -0.97
CA THR A 68 3.63 5.03 -1.15
C THR A 68 3.78 5.98 -2.33
N THR A 69 2.74 6.10 -3.16
CA THR A 69 2.76 6.81 -4.44
C THR A 69 2.32 8.25 -4.34
N ALA A 70 1.58 8.62 -3.30
CA ALA A 70 1.16 9.99 -3.07
C ALA A 70 1.21 10.35 -1.59
N ASN A 71 1.58 11.60 -1.30
CA ASN A 71 1.60 12.16 0.05
C ASN A 71 1.38 13.68 -0.01
N GLY A 72 0.15 14.11 0.25
CA GLY A 72 -0.21 15.53 0.19
C GLY A 72 0.53 16.38 1.21
N PHE A 73 0.83 15.84 2.39
CA PHE A 73 1.59 16.54 3.44
C PHE A 73 3.02 16.84 3.02
N LEU A 74 3.65 15.93 2.26
CA LEU A 74 5.03 16.06 1.80
C LEU A 74 5.13 16.51 0.32
N HIS A 75 4.02 16.88 -0.31
CA HIS A 75 3.96 17.27 -1.71
C HIS A 75 4.60 16.23 -2.65
N VAL A 76 4.19 14.98 -2.47
CA VAL A 76 4.59 13.85 -3.33
C VAL A 76 3.42 13.42 -4.19
N ASP A 77 3.67 13.24 -5.47
CA ASP A 77 2.67 12.82 -6.45
C ASP A 77 2.88 11.37 -6.90
N ASN A 78 1.80 10.78 -7.41
CA ASN A 78 1.85 9.50 -8.07
C ASN A 78 2.82 9.56 -9.27
N PRO A 79 3.77 8.61 -9.42
CA PRO A 79 3.92 7.33 -8.70
C PRO A 79 4.86 7.34 -7.47
N GLY A 80 5.02 8.42 -6.78
CA GLY A 80 5.90 8.57 -5.62
C GLY A 80 7.05 9.53 -5.87
N LEU A 81 6.85 10.47 -6.81
CA LEU A 81 7.82 11.49 -7.16
C LEU A 81 7.61 12.76 -6.34
N VAL A 82 8.69 13.22 -5.73
CA VAL A 82 8.71 14.46 -4.95
C VAL A 82 8.56 15.67 -5.88
N LYS A 83 7.58 16.53 -5.59
CA LYS A 83 7.32 17.76 -6.37
C LYS A 83 8.29 18.87 -6.06
N LYS A 84 8.45 19.80 -6.99
CA LYS A 84 9.12 21.08 -6.74
C LYS A 84 8.41 21.84 -5.61
N GLY A 85 9.18 22.28 -4.62
CA GLY A 85 8.64 22.96 -3.44
C GLY A 85 8.19 22.02 -2.31
N SER A 86 8.44 20.71 -2.43
CA SER A 86 8.32 19.78 -1.32
C SER A 86 9.29 20.15 -0.18
N PRO A 87 8.91 19.91 1.07
CA PRO A 87 9.82 20.06 2.21
C PRO A 87 10.90 18.97 2.31
N VAL A 88 10.85 17.95 1.46
CA VAL A 88 11.77 16.81 1.45
C VAL A 88 12.32 16.54 0.04
N THR A 89 13.50 15.97 -0.03
CA THR A 89 14.09 15.41 -1.25
C THR A 89 13.53 14.02 -1.54
N GLN A 90 13.77 13.48 -2.75
CA GLN A 90 13.37 12.11 -3.10
C GLN A 90 14.02 11.06 -2.16
N GLU A 91 15.28 11.26 -1.82
CA GLU A 91 15.99 10.35 -0.92
C GLU A 91 15.40 10.36 0.50
N GLU A 92 15.06 11.53 1.02
CA GLU A 92 14.39 11.66 2.33
C GLU A 92 12.99 11.04 2.30
N TYR A 93 12.24 11.23 1.21
CA TYR A 93 10.95 10.56 1.06
C TYR A 93 11.08 9.04 1.02
N ASN A 94 12.07 8.51 0.31
CA ASN A 94 12.33 7.07 0.30
C ASN A 94 12.62 6.53 1.70
N LYS A 95 13.41 7.24 2.51
CA LYS A 95 13.67 6.88 3.92
C LYS A 95 12.40 6.91 4.76
N ILE A 96 11.53 7.90 4.54
CA ILE A 96 10.21 7.98 5.20
C ILE A 96 9.37 6.75 4.83
N VAL A 97 9.29 6.39 3.55
CA VAL A 97 8.57 5.20 3.08
C VAL A 97 9.12 3.92 3.71
N GLU A 98 10.44 3.72 3.68
CA GLU A 98 11.10 2.54 4.29
C GLU A 98 10.83 2.46 5.79
N THR A 99 10.92 3.58 6.51
CA THR A 99 10.62 3.64 7.95
C THR A 99 9.17 3.24 8.22
N GLN A 100 8.23 3.86 7.53
CA GLN A 100 6.80 3.60 7.70
C GLN A 100 6.43 2.15 7.39
N LEU A 101 6.93 1.61 6.28
CA LEU A 101 6.67 0.20 5.92
C LEU A 101 7.35 -0.77 6.88
N THR A 102 8.56 -0.45 7.36
CA THR A 102 9.22 -1.26 8.40
C THR A 102 8.39 -1.29 9.68
N GLU A 103 7.90 -0.16 10.15
CA GLU A 103 7.02 -0.07 11.32
C GLU A 103 5.75 -0.91 11.14
N LEU A 104 5.05 -0.74 10.02
CA LEU A 104 3.80 -1.44 9.73
C LEU A 104 3.98 -2.97 9.59
N TRP A 105 5.11 -3.40 9.04
CA TRP A 105 5.35 -4.81 8.76
C TRP A 105 6.08 -5.56 9.88
N SER A 106 6.66 -4.84 10.86
CA SER A 106 7.36 -5.43 12.00
C SER A 106 6.53 -5.39 13.29
N ASN A 107 5.81 -4.30 13.56
CA ASN A 107 5.22 -4.07 14.87
C ASN A 107 3.86 -4.75 15.09
N TYR A 108 3.18 -5.15 14.02
CA TYR A 108 1.81 -5.67 14.09
C TYR A 108 1.71 -7.16 13.77
N GLY A 109 2.86 -7.86 13.61
CA GLY A 109 2.94 -9.29 13.33
C GLY A 109 2.53 -9.65 11.90
N LYS A 110 2.14 -10.89 11.66
CA LYS A 110 1.83 -11.38 10.32
C LYS A 110 0.59 -10.70 9.74
N LEU A 111 0.73 -10.21 8.51
CA LEU A 111 -0.33 -9.63 7.70
C LEU A 111 -0.74 -10.61 6.60
N PHE A 112 -2.03 -10.63 6.31
CA PHE A 112 -2.57 -11.41 5.20
C PHE A 112 -2.39 -10.70 3.87
N GLU A 113 -2.68 -9.41 3.84
CA GLU A 113 -2.61 -8.57 2.65
C GLU A 113 -1.92 -7.24 2.95
N ILE A 114 -1.10 -6.81 2.02
CA ILE A 114 -0.47 -5.50 1.98
C ILE A 114 -0.96 -4.81 0.71
N TRP A 115 -1.57 -3.65 0.85
CA TRP A 115 -2.16 -2.91 -0.26
C TRP A 115 -1.36 -1.66 -0.57
N PHE A 116 -0.83 -1.61 -1.79
CA PHE A 116 -0.17 -0.44 -2.37
C PHE A 116 -1.11 0.21 -3.37
N ASP A 117 -1.63 1.36 -3.05
CA ASP A 117 -2.53 2.09 -3.94
C ASP A 117 -1.73 2.79 -5.05
N GLY A 118 -2.07 2.49 -6.30
CA GLY A 118 -1.34 3.00 -7.46
C GLY A 118 0.06 2.39 -7.67
N GLY A 119 0.40 1.33 -6.95
CA GLY A 119 1.68 0.63 -7.11
C GLY A 119 2.79 1.18 -6.22
N VAL A 120 4.03 1.00 -6.67
CA VAL A 120 5.25 1.48 -6.02
C VAL A 120 6.19 2.07 -7.06
N LEU A 121 6.87 3.17 -6.72
CA LEU A 121 7.97 3.66 -7.53
C LEU A 121 9.12 2.65 -7.48
N SER A 122 9.56 2.14 -8.63
CA SER A 122 10.64 1.17 -8.67
C SER A 122 11.96 1.80 -8.23
N GLN A 123 12.86 0.99 -7.67
CA GLN A 123 14.20 1.43 -7.31
C GLN A 123 14.98 1.97 -8.51
N GLN A 124 14.80 1.38 -9.69
CA GLN A 124 15.40 1.86 -10.93
C GLN A 124 14.96 3.27 -11.32
N ASN A 125 13.76 3.68 -10.90
CA ASN A 125 13.20 5.00 -11.13
C ASN A 125 13.37 5.94 -9.92
N GLY A 126 14.28 5.60 -9.00
CA GLY A 126 14.60 6.41 -7.83
C GLY A 126 13.71 6.16 -6.60
N GLY A 127 12.92 5.09 -6.58
CA GLY A 127 12.12 4.69 -5.42
C GLY A 127 12.91 3.90 -4.37
N ALA A 128 12.27 3.63 -3.24
CA ALA A 128 12.80 2.79 -2.18
C ALA A 128 12.85 1.29 -2.57
N ASP A 129 13.73 0.50 -1.92
CA ASP A 129 13.81 -0.95 -2.14
C ASP A 129 12.71 -1.69 -1.37
N ILE A 130 11.49 -1.54 -1.85
CA ILE A 130 10.31 -2.15 -1.22
C ILE A 130 10.28 -3.67 -1.45
N LEU A 131 10.84 -4.16 -2.57
CA LEU A 131 10.86 -5.60 -2.84
C LEU A 131 11.67 -6.37 -1.79
N THR A 132 12.89 -5.96 -1.52
CA THR A 132 13.72 -6.58 -0.48
C THR A 132 13.06 -6.45 0.90
N LEU A 133 12.44 -5.31 1.18
CA LEU A 133 11.79 -5.06 2.47
C LEU A 133 10.60 -6.01 2.71
N ILE A 134 9.69 -6.16 1.73
CA ILE A 134 8.52 -7.05 1.87
C ILE A 134 8.92 -8.52 1.93
N GLN A 135 9.90 -8.94 1.13
CA GLN A 135 10.42 -10.32 1.16
C GLN A 135 11.03 -10.67 2.53
N ARG A 136 11.67 -9.72 3.18
CA ARG A 136 12.26 -9.92 4.51
C ARG A 136 11.24 -9.91 5.63
N LEU A 137 10.30 -8.97 5.64
CA LEU A 137 9.41 -8.73 6.77
C LEU A 137 8.06 -9.45 6.66
N GLN A 138 7.54 -9.62 5.45
CA GLN A 138 6.23 -10.22 5.22
C GLN A 138 6.23 -11.17 4.00
N PRO A 139 7.09 -12.20 3.98
CA PRO A 139 7.32 -13.04 2.78
C PRO A 139 6.09 -13.84 2.32
N ASN A 140 5.09 -14.00 3.18
CA ASN A 140 3.90 -14.82 2.91
C ASN A 140 2.61 -13.99 2.72
N SER A 141 2.70 -12.65 2.77
CA SER A 141 1.52 -11.82 2.51
C SER A 141 1.22 -11.73 1.03
N ILE A 142 -0.04 -11.45 0.72
CA ILE A 142 -0.46 -11.04 -0.63
C ILE A 142 -0.13 -9.55 -0.78
N ALA A 143 0.48 -9.16 -1.90
CA ALA A 143 0.73 -7.76 -2.21
C ALA A 143 -0.20 -7.29 -3.33
N PHE A 144 -1.15 -6.42 -2.99
CA PHE A 144 -2.01 -5.77 -3.97
C PHE A 144 -1.28 -4.58 -4.59
N GLN A 145 -1.05 -4.61 -5.90
CA GLN A 145 -0.27 -3.61 -6.64
C GLN A 145 1.16 -3.39 -6.06
N GLY A 146 1.76 -4.42 -5.50
CA GLY A 146 3.08 -4.37 -4.88
C GLY A 146 4.24 -4.32 -5.88
N PRO A 147 5.49 -4.40 -5.36
CA PRO A 147 6.68 -4.34 -6.19
C PRO A 147 6.79 -5.57 -7.09
N TYR A 148 7.28 -5.31 -8.31
CA TYR A 148 7.55 -6.39 -9.26
C TYR A 148 8.57 -7.38 -8.73
N GLY A 149 8.38 -8.66 -9.10
CA GLY A 149 9.22 -9.76 -8.61
C GLY A 149 8.78 -10.33 -7.26
N TYR A 150 7.78 -9.73 -6.60
CA TYR A 150 7.20 -10.34 -5.42
C TYR A 150 6.27 -11.51 -5.84
N PRO A 151 6.45 -12.73 -5.28
CA PRO A 151 5.78 -13.93 -5.80
C PRO A 151 4.26 -13.97 -5.56
N ASN A 152 3.78 -13.27 -4.52
CA ASN A 152 2.36 -13.23 -4.18
C ASN A 152 1.69 -11.91 -4.62
N LEU A 153 2.11 -11.39 -5.77
CA LEU A 153 1.56 -10.15 -6.33
C LEU A 153 0.19 -10.40 -6.95
N ILE A 154 -0.76 -9.55 -6.60
CA ILE A 154 -2.07 -9.46 -7.25
C ILE A 154 -2.30 -8.04 -7.76
N ARG A 155 -3.17 -7.94 -8.76
CA ARG A 155 -3.54 -6.66 -9.37
C ARG A 155 -5.00 -6.32 -9.11
N TRP A 156 -5.33 -5.06 -9.25
CA TRP A 156 -6.71 -4.61 -9.29
C TRP A 156 -7.36 -4.97 -10.64
N VAL A 157 -8.56 -5.51 -10.57
CA VAL A 157 -9.41 -5.86 -11.72
C VAL A 157 -10.72 -5.13 -11.53
N GLY A 158 -11.02 -4.16 -12.40
CA GLY A 158 -12.21 -3.34 -12.28
C GLY A 158 -11.92 -1.86 -12.51
N ASN A 159 -12.85 -1.01 -12.07
CA ASN A 159 -12.76 0.44 -12.13
C ASN A 159 -13.40 1.10 -10.90
N GLU A 160 -13.30 2.43 -10.78
CA GLU A 160 -13.89 3.19 -9.67
C GLU A 160 -15.44 3.21 -9.69
N GLU A 161 -16.06 2.81 -10.79
CA GLU A 161 -17.51 2.69 -10.90
C GLU A 161 -18.04 1.38 -10.30
N GLY A 162 -17.14 0.50 -9.85
CA GLY A 162 -17.50 -0.77 -9.20
C GLY A 162 -17.86 -1.89 -10.18
N ASN A 163 -17.47 -1.80 -11.44
CA ASN A 163 -17.67 -2.85 -12.42
C ASN A 163 -16.35 -3.28 -13.07
N SER A 164 -16.37 -4.44 -13.70
CA SER A 164 -15.26 -4.94 -14.52
C SER A 164 -15.71 -4.98 -15.98
N PRO A 165 -14.99 -4.34 -16.91
CA PRO A 165 -15.31 -4.43 -18.32
C PRO A 165 -15.18 -5.88 -18.81
N TYR A 166 -16.09 -6.31 -19.66
CA TYR A 166 -16.02 -7.63 -20.28
C TYR A 166 -15.28 -7.56 -21.63
N PRO A 167 -14.41 -8.53 -21.93
CA PRO A 167 -13.92 -9.62 -21.09
C PRO A 167 -12.83 -9.13 -20.10
N CYS A 168 -12.90 -9.56 -18.86
CA CYS A 168 -11.92 -9.22 -17.83
C CYS A 168 -11.22 -10.47 -17.31
N TRP A 169 -9.89 -10.54 -17.45
CA TRP A 169 -9.08 -11.67 -17.06
C TRP A 169 -8.27 -11.35 -15.79
N ALA A 170 -8.31 -12.23 -14.82
CA ALA A 170 -7.56 -12.11 -13.58
C ALA A 170 -6.05 -12.32 -13.76
N THR A 171 -5.63 -12.99 -14.85
CA THR A 171 -4.23 -13.24 -15.18
C THR A 171 -3.69 -12.20 -16.14
N ALA A 172 -2.43 -11.84 -15.99
CA ALA A 172 -1.72 -10.93 -16.87
C ALA A 172 -0.25 -11.30 -16.95
N ASP A 173 0.34 -11.14 -18.14
CA ASP A 173 1.78 -11.26 -18.30
C ASP A 173 2.47 -9.97 -17.83
N ALA A 174 3.47 -10.13 -16.99
CA ALA A 174 4.32 -9.01 -16.61
C ALA A 174 5.34 -8.75 -17.71
N THR A 175 5.33 -7.54 -18.27
CA THR A 175 6.37 -7.09 -19.20
C THR A 175 7.07 -5.87 -18.59
N THR A 176 8.40 -5.85 -18.64
CA THR A 176 9.18 -4.68 -18.29
C THR A 176 9.37 -3.84 -19.54
N SER A 177 8.94 -2.59 -19.52
CA SER A 177 9.23 -1.64 -20.60
C SER A 177 10.68 -1.15 -20.52
N ALA A 178 11.21 -0.63 -21.63
CA ALA A 178 12.58 -0.12 -21.71
C ALA A 178 12.91 1.03 -20.73
N ASP A 179 11.88 1.71 -20.22
CA ASP A 179 11.97 2.75 -19.18
C ASP A 179 11.95 2.19 -17.73
N GLY A 180 12.02 0.86 -17.58
CA GLY A 180 11.97 0.21 -16.26
C GLY A 180 10.61 0.23 -15.58
N VAL A 181 9.59 0.79 -16.22
CA VAL A 181 8.22 0.75 -15.71
C VAL A 181 7.62 -0.61 -16.03
N GLN A 182 7.17 -1.30 -15.02
CA GLN A 182 6.47 -2.54 -15.21
C GLN A 182 5.14 -2.31 -15.90
N LYS A 183 4.99 -2.82 -17.11
CA LYS A 183 3.73 -2.89 -17.82
C LYS A 183 3.15 -4.28 -17.63
N ILE A 184 1.98 -4.37 -17.01
CA ILE A 184 1.21 -5.60 -17.04
C ILE A 184 0.42 -5.59 -18.34
N LYS A 185 0.84 -6.44 -19.29
CA LYS A 185 0.09 -6.65 -20.51
C LYS A 185 -1.03 -7.64 -20.20
N GLY A 186 -2.22 -7.12 -19.88
CA GLY A 186 -3.44 -7.91 -19.97
C GLY A 186 -3.83 -8.13 -21.42
N LEU A 187 -4.78 -9.00 -21.71
CA LEU A 187 -5.35 -9.23 -23.03
C LEU A 187 -5.85 -7.94 -23.73
N TYR A 188 -6.09 -6.90 -22.95
CA TYR A 188 -6.34 -5.53 -23.40
C TYR A 188 -5.24 -4.65 -22.82
N GLY A 189 -4.14 -4.53 -23.56
CA GLY A 189 -3.01 -3.72 -23.14
C GLY A 189 -3.41 -2.28 -22.90
N ASN A 190 -3.30 -1.82 -21.67
CA ASN A 190 -3.28 -0.41 -21.39
C ASN A 190 -1.91 0.13 -21.85
N PRO A 191 -1.84 0.96 -22.89
CA PRO A 191 -0.58 1.50 -23.39
C PRO A 191 0.14 2.41 -22.39
N HIS A 192 -0.53 2.80 -21.30
CA HIS A 192 0.00 3.72 -20.29
C HIS A 192 0.57 3.04 -19.05
N GLY A 193 0.62 1.69 -19.02
CA GLY A 193 1.33 0.95 -17.97
C GLY A 193 0.78 1.11 -16.54
N ASN A 194 -0.37 1.70 -16.38
CA ASN A 194 -1.02 1.79 -15.08
C ASN A 194 -1.53 0.40 -14.69
N TYR A 195 -1.37 0.05 -13.42
CA TYR A 195 -1.86 -1.20 -12.83
C TYR A 195 -3.39 -1.31 -12.81
N TRP A 196 -4.06 -0.30 -13.32
CA TRP A 196 -5.50 -0.23 -13.48
C TRP A 196 -5.89 -1.04 -14.72
N CYS A 197 -6.82 -1.96 -14.59
CA CYS A 197 -7.55 -2.39 -15.77
C CYS A 197 -8.21 -1.13 -16.33
N PRO A 198 -7.94 -0.74 -17.57
CA PRO A 198 -8.70 0.34 -18.16
C PRO A 198 -10.17 -0.08 -18.17
N GLY A 199 -11.01 0.73 -17.59
CA GLY A 199 -12.42 0.72 -17.89
C GLY A 199 -12.63 1.08 -19.33
#